data_790d407029d39646dd5b361bce43daad
#
_entry.id   790d407029d39646dd5b361bce43daad
#
_cell.length_a   1.000
_cell.length_b   1.000
_cell.length_c   1.000
_cell.angle_alpha   90.00
_cell.angle_beta   90.00
_cell.angle_gamma   90.00
#
_symmetry.space_group_name_H-M   'P 1'
#
loop_
_entity.id
_entity.type
_entity.pdbx_description
1 polymer ?
#
loop_
_entity_poly.entity_id
_entity_poly.type
_entity_poly.pdbx_seq_one_letter_code
_entity_poly.pdbx_strand_id
1 'polypeptide(L)'
;MKKSELMRSIILNERDFCTCNYERSQRSFWYSVVKPTLDKLGKLTPDDETEEALTGWDKTLSKYLTELVKEGRLTYQDIMIVDKSRELNVPDRYTFSPYRNIIVCCEKDTIYSVVSDISDTLGCSCISTKGLNGFGAMETLMRRVKDNSDNEVDEMVFLIMSDYDPTGYDIANTVREQASRMAETLNMNCRITLKRIGIVPDQLTEDEVKNNQYTPKKKGMERWMKLTGGIDGKEKGLELDALTPDRIRQIFTDNLREYIDSTEYYEHGKQIYLIRKIHDELDIYVDSIVNEVYNKLKDAVDTKEYNVLDYLEKGYNYIPYGEVCSVDSQ
;
A
#
# COMPACT_ATOMS: atom_id res chain seq x y z
N MET A 1 6.65 -36.11 -1.20
CA MET A 1 6.56 -34.74 -1.74
C MET A 1 7.46 -33.83 -0.90
N LYS A 2 8.30 -33.02 -1.53
CA LYS A 2 9.19 -32.08 -0.83
C LYS A 2 8.35 -30.97 -0.17
N LYS A 3 8.87 -30.38 0.92
CA LYS A 3 8.21 -29.24 1.63
C LYS A 3 7.82 -28.10 0.69
N SER A 4 8.72 -27.79 -0.25
CA SER A 4 8.51 -26.76 -1.27
C SER A 4 7.35 -27.08 -2.23
N GLU A 5 7.32 -28.29 -2.73
CA GLU A 5 6.28 -28.77 -3.66
C GLU A 5 4.90 -28.76 -2.98
N LEU A 6 4.85 -29.19 -1.72
CA LEU A 6 3.61 -29.19 -0.94
C LEU A 6 3.08 -27.78 -0.72
N MET A 7 3.93 -26.85 -0.31
CA MET A 7 3.51 -25.47 -0.07
C MET A 7 3.00 -24.82 -1.36
N ARG A 8 3.73 -24.98 -2.47
CA ARG A 8 3.30 -24.45 -3.79
C ARG A 8 1.96 -25.05 -4.22
N SER A 9 1.77 -26.36 -4.00
CA SER A 9 0.51 -27.04 -4.31
C SER A 9 -0.67 -26.48 -3.50
N ILE A 10 -0.49 -26.23 -2.20
CA ILE A 10 -1.54 -25.64 -1.34
C ILE A 10 -1.92 -24.25 -1.84
N ILE A 11 -0.92 -23.39 -2.15
CA ILE A 11 -1.16 -22.04 -2.63
C ILE A 11 -1.90 -22.04 -3.96
N LEU A 12 -1.46 -22.87 -4.93
CA LEU A 12 -2.08 -22.93 -6.25
C LEU A 12 -3.49 -23.54 -6.19
N ASN A 13 -3.72 -24.50 -5.31
CA ASN A 13 -5.07 -25.04 -5.10
C ASN A 13 -6.02 -23.94 -4.57
N GLU A 14 -5.55 -23.08 -3.68
CA GLU A 14 -6.36 -21.97 -3.22
C GLU A 14 -6.65 -20.96 -4.35
N ARG A 15 -5.67 -20.65 -5.22
CA ARG A 15 -5.92 -19.83 -6.40
C ARG A 15 -7.04 -20.39 -7.28
N ASP A 16 -7.04 -21.71 -7.51
CA ASP A 16 -7.99 -22.37 -8.42
C ASP A 16 -9.38 -22.54 -7.80
N PHE A 17 -9.47 -22.62 -6.47
CA PHE A 17 -10.69 -22.96 -5.73
C PHE A 17 -10.98 -22.00 -4.57
N CYS A 18 -10.50 -20.75 -4.64
CA CYS A 18 -10.74 -19.78 -3.56
C CYS A 18 -12.22 -19.47 -3.42
N THR A 19 -12.76 -19.77 -2.26
CA THR A 19 -14.16 -19.43 -1.89
C THR A 19 -14.23 -18.24 -0.93
N CYS A 20 -13.09 -17.65 -0.59
CA CYS A 20 -13.03 -16.51 0.33
C CYS A 20 -13.53 -15.25 -0.37
N ASN A 21 -14.55 -14.61 0.19
CA ASN A 21 -15.15 -13.38 -0.35
C ASN A 21 -14.63 -12.10 0.33
N TYR A 22 -13.69 -12.23 1.26
CA TYR A 22 -13.16 -11.11 2.03
C TYR A 22 -11.65 -11.04 1.94
N GLU A 23 -11.13 -9.82 1.90
CA GLU A 23 -9.70 -9.58 2.04
C GLU A 23 -9.16 -10.16 3.33
N ARG A 24 -8.03 -10.84 3.24
CA ARG A 24 -7.33 -11.44 4.39
C ARG A 24 -5.85 -11.13 4.39
N SER A 25 -5.22 -11.14 5.56
CA SER A 25 -3.76 -11.06 5.66
C SER A 25 -3.12 -12.41 5.31
N GLN A 26 -1.83 -12.40 4.98
CA GLN A 26 -1.05 -13.65 4.82
C GLN A 26 -1.12 -14.54 6.09
N ARG A 27 -1.16 -13.91 7.28
CA ARG A 27 -1.31 -14.64 8.54
C ARG A 27 -2.69 -15.31 8.65
N SER A 28 -3.75 -14.64 8.22
CA SER A 28 -5.09 -15.24 8.17
C SER A 28 -5.12 -16.42 7.18
N PHE A 29 -4.50 -16.29 6.01
CA PHE A 29 -4.37 -17.37 5.04
C PHE A 29 -3.61 -18.59 5.62
N TRP A 30 -2.55 -18.34 6.39
CA TRP A 30 -1.85 -19.40 7.11
C TRP A 30 -2.79 -20.19 8.01
N TYR A 31 -3.54 -19.53 8.88
CA TYR A 31 -4.41 -20.21 9.86
C TYR A 31 -5.68 -20.81 9.25
N SER A 32 -6.24 -20.22 8.20
CA SER A 32 -7.49 -20.68 7.61
C SER A 32 -7.32 -21.77 6.55
N VAL A 33 -6.17 -21.81 5.86
CA VAL A 33 -5.95 -22.71 4.72
C VAL A 33 -4.72 -23.60 4.93
N VAL A 34 -3.56 -23.01 5.16
CA VAL A 34 -2.28 -23.74 5.09
C VAL A 34 -2.13 -24.67 6.30
N LYS A 35 -2.27 -24.15 7.50
CA LYS A 35 -2.13 -24.95 8.75
C LYS A 35 -3.12 -26.10 8.79
N PRO A 36 -4.44 -25.92 8.56
CA PRO A 36 -5.40 -27.02 8.55
C PRO A 36 -5.12 -28.06 7.46
N THR A 37 -4.60 -27.64 6.30
CA THR A 37 -4.25 -28.58 5.24
C THR A 37 -3.03 -29.42 5.61
N LEU A 38 -2.00 -28.79 6.20
CA LEU A 38 -0.83 -29.51 6.69
C LEU A 38 -1.17 -30.51 7.80
N ASP A 39 -2.06 -30.13 8.70
CA ASP A 39 -2.55 -30.98 9.78
C ASP A 39 -3.29 -32.22 9.24
N LYS A 40 -4.26 -32.03 8.34
CA LYS A 40 -4.98 -33.11 7.64
C LYS A 40 -4.05 -34.07 6.91
N LEU A 41 -2.93 -33.59 6.42
CA LEU A 41 -1.92 -34.40 5.72
C LEU A 41 -0.91 -35.04 6.68
N GLY A 42 -1.06 -34.87 7.99
CA GLY A 42 -0.12 -35.36 9.00
C GLY A 42 1.30 -34.81 8.84
N LYS A 43 1.41 -33.54 8.40
CA LYS A 43 2.68 -32.84 8.19
C LYS A 43 3.06 -31.94 9.36
N LEU A 44 2.14 -31.68 10.27
CA LEU A 44 2.38 -31.06 11.56
C LEU A 44 2.37 -32.13 12.62
N THR A 45 3.47 -32.25 13.37
CA THR A 45 3.54 -33.12 14.55
C THR A 45 3.26 -32.30 15.80
N PRO A 46 2.91 -32.91 16.94
CA PRO A 46 2.75 -32.17 18.20
C PRO A 46 3.97 -31.33 18.60
N ASP A 47 5.18 -31.77 18.20
CA ASP A 47 6.42 -31.03 18.40
C ASP A 47 6.54 -29.81 17.45
N ASP A 48 5.84 -29.82 16.32
CA ASP A 48 5.77 -28.71 15.37
C ASP A 48 4.76 -27.63 15.78
N GLU A 49 4.02 -27.80 16.86
CA GLU A 49 3.15 -26.78 17.44
C GLU A 49 3.93 -25.72 18.25
N THR A 50 5.24 -25.91 18.40
CA THR A 50 6.10 -24.88 18.96
C THR A 50 6.11 -23.65 18.02
N GLU A 51 6.14 -22.46 18.60
CA GLU A 51 6.18 -21.20 17.85
C GLU A 51 7.34 -21.16 16.84
N GLU A 52 8.45 -21.84 17.15
CA GLU A 52 9.65 -21.92 16.32
C GLU A 52 9.44 -22.80 15.06
N ALA A 53 8.76 -23.93 15.18
CA ALA A 53 8.45 -24.80 14.04
C ALA A 53 7.38 -24.19 13.13
N LEU A 54 6.35 -23.57 13.69
CA LEU A 54 5.33 -22.81 12.93
C LEU A 54 5.96 -21.65 12.16
N THR A 55 6.92 -20.95 12.76
CA THR A 55 7.70 -19.87 12.10
C THR A 55 8.47 -20.40 10.89
N GLY A 56 8.98 -21.61 10.94
CA GLY A 56 9.67 -22.27 9.82
C GLY A 56 8.74 -22.55 8.62
N TRP A 57 7.50 -22.95 8.88
CA TRP A 57 6.49 -23.14 7.83
C TRP A 57 5.93 -21.81 7.31
N ASP A 58 5.72 -20.82 8.15
CA ASP A 58 5.27 -19.49 7.76
C ASP A 58 6.30 -18.78 6.87
N LYS A 59 7.59 -18.85 7.21
CA LYS A 59 8.67 -18.39 6.31
C LYS A 59 8.66 -19.11 4.97
N THR A 60 8.33 -20.41 4.95
CA THR A 60 8.19 -21.19 3.72
C THR A 60 7.01 -20.70 2.89
N LEU A 61 5.86 -20.40 3.52
CA LEU A 61 4.69 -19.81 2.86
C LEU A 61 5.06 -18.48 2.21
N SER A 62 5.62 -17.54 2.98
CA SER A 62 6.01 -16.20 2.50
C SER A 62 6.95 -16.29 1.29
N LYS A 63 7.94 -17.19 1.36
CA LYS A 63 8.88 -17.43 0.27
C LYS A 63 8.19 -17.89 -1.01
N TYR A 64 7.40 -18.98 -0.94
CA TYR A 64 6.81 -19.58 -2.15
C TYR A 64 5.64 -18.79 -2.69
N LEU A 65 4.92 -18.04 -1.86
CA LEU A 65 3.94 -17.07 -2.31
C LEU A 65 4.61 -16.00 -3.19
N THR A 66 5.69 -15.39 -2.69
CA THR A 66 6.47 -14.41 -3.45
C THR A 66 7.05 -15.00 -4.75
N GLU A 67 7.58 -16.23 -4.71
CA GLU A 67 8.12 -16.88 -5.90
C GLU A 67 7.03 -17.12 -6.96
N LEU A 68 5.86 -17.60 -6.56
CA LEU A 68 4.74 -17.86 -7.49
C LEU A 68 4.21 -16.56 -8.13
N VAL A 69 4.17 -15.46 -7.37
CA VAL A 69 3.85 -14.14 -7.92
C VAL A 69 4.92 -13.68 -8.91
N LYS A 70 6.20 -13.82 -8.58
CA LYS A 70 7.32 -13.52 -9.50
C LYS A 70 7.30 -14.37 -10.78
N GLU A 71 6.80 -15.59 -10.71
CA GLU A 71 6.62 -16.48 -11.85
C GLU A 71 5.37 -16.15 -12.68
N GLY A 72 4.54 -15.18 -12.27
CA GLY A 72 3.28 -14.84 -12.92
C GLY A 72 2.22 -15.94 -12.82
N ARG A 73 2.34 -16.85 -11.85
CA ARG A 73 1.43 -17.99 -11.68
C ARG A 73 0.21 -17.68 -10.82
N LEU A 74 0.25 -16.62 -10.03
CA LEU A 74 -0.87 -16.05 -9.28
C LEU A 74 -0.57 -14.59 -8.93
N THR A 75 -1.62 -13.89 -8.55
CA THR A 75 -1.57 -12.59 -7.87
C THR A 75 -1.99 -12.76 -6.41
N TYR A 76 -1.67 -11.80 -5.55
CA TYR A 76 -2.18 -11.84 -4.17
C TYR A 76 -3.71 -11.74 -4.13
N GLN A 77 -4.30 -11.02 -5.08
CA GLN A 77 -5.76 -10.89 -5.17
C GLN A 77 -6.44 -12.21 -5.54
N ASP A 78 -5.83 -13.08 -6.35
CA ASP A 78 -6.40 -14.39 -6.72
C ASP A 78 -6.74 -15.25 -5.50
N ILE A 79 -6.07 -15.01 -4.38
CA ILE A 79 -6.26 -15.71 -3.10
C ILE A 79 -6.71 -14.77 -1.98
N MET A 80 -7.21 -13.59 -2.34
CA MET A 80 -7.75 -12.56 -1.44
C MET A 80 -6.77 -12.07 -0.37
N ILE A 81 -5.45 -12.15 -0.62
CA ILE A 81 -4.44 -11.61 0.29
C ILE A 81 -4.19 -10.14 -0.02
N VAL A 82 -4.24 -9.31 1.02
CA VAL A 82 -3.87 -7.88 0.97
C VAL A 82 -2.77 -7.61 1.98
N ASP A 83 -1.73 -6.96 1.52
CA ASP A 83 -0.64 -6.46 2.39
C ASP A 83 -1.05 -5.12 3.02
N LYS A 84 -1.58 -5.19 4.24
CA LYS A 84 -1.93 -4.00 5.05
C LYS A 84 -0.77 -3.53 5.93
N SER A 85 0.42 -4.08 5.77
CA SER A 85 1.61 -3.69 6.55
C SER A 85 2.29 -2.43 6.03
N ARG A 86 1.87 -1.93 4.87
CA ARG A 86 2.44 -0.75 4.22
C ARG A 86 1.38 0.29 4.00
N GLU A 87 1.77 1.53 4.22
CA GLU A 87 0.94 2.67 3.93
C GLU A 87 1.08 3.02 2.45
N LEU A 88 -0.04 3.20 1.78
CA LEU A 88 -0.10 3.66 0.40
C LEU A 88 -1.38 4.48 0.17
N ASN A 89 -1.29 5.46 -0.70
CA ASN A 89 -2.42 6.23 -1.19
C ASN A 89 -2.37 6.33 -2.71
N VAL A 90 -3.52 6.14 -3.34
CA VAL A 90 -3.73 6.38 -4.76
C VAL A 90 -5.00 7.22 -4.86
N PRO A 91 -4.97 8.40 -5.48
CA PRO A 91 -6.16 9.22 -5.68
C PRO A 91 -7.28 8.39 -6.31
N ASP A 92 -8.48 8.51 -5.78
CA ASP A 92 -9.61 7.73 -6.29
C ASP A 92 -10.02 8.18 -7.70
N ARG A 93 -10.88 7.38 -8.34
CA ARG A 93 -11.31 7.59 -9.73
C ARG A 93 -12.07 8.91 -9.93
N TYR A 94 -12.78 9.38 -8.92
CA TYR A 94 -13.64 10.55 -9.02
C TYR A 94 -12.86 11.86 -8.76
N THR A 95 -11.63 11.74 -8.29
CA THR A 95 -10.74 12.88 -8.10
C THR A 95 -9.96 13.13 -9.40
N PHE A 96 -10.07 14.32 -9.96
CA PHE A 96 -9.19 14.73 -11.06
C PHE A 96 -7.74 14.72 -10.57
N SER A 97 -6.95 13.82 -11.10
CA SER A 97 -5.58 13.61 -10.66
C SER A 97 -4.69 13.32 -11.88
N PRO A 98 -4.13 14.36 -12.52
CA PRO A 98 -3.31 14.20 -13.71
C PRO A 98 -2.01 13.44 -13.45
N TYR A 99 -1.56 13.40 -12.19
CA TYR A 99 -0.28 12.81 -11.78
C TYR A 99 -0.43 11.49 -11.01
N ARG A 100 -1.57 10.81 -11.12
CA ARG A 100 -1.84 9.52 -10.43
C ARG A 100 -0.79 8.45 -10.72
N ASN A 101 -0.22 8.49 -11.92
CA ASN A 101 0.84 7.59 -12.37
C ASN A 101 2.26 7.99 -11.90
N ILE A 102 2.41 9.13 -11.20
CA ILE A 102 3.62 9.52 -10.49
C ILE A 102 3.52 8.99 -9.07
N ILE A 103 4.45 8.13 -8.69
CA ILE A 103 4.45 7.44 -7.40
C ILE A 103 5.59 7.97 -6.54
N VAL A 104 5.25 8.66 -5.47
CA VAL A 104 6.22 9.12 -4.48
C VAL A 104 6.47 8.01 -3.47
N CYS A 105 7.71 7.55 -3.38
CA CYS A 105 8.10 6.43 -2.55
C CYS A 105 9.02 6.90 -1.42
N CYS A 106 8.71 6.51 -0.18
CA CYS A 106 9.61 6.68 0.96
C CYS A 106 10.04 5.33 1.54
N GLU A 107 11.26 5.27 2.02
CA GLU A 107 11.78 4.06 2.67
C GLU A 107 11.15 3.82 4.04
N LYS A 108 10.88 4.89 4.78
CA LYS A 108 10.51 4.85 6.20
C LYS A 108 9.10 5.39 6.43
N ASP A 109 8.35 4.73 7.31
CA ASP A 109 7.00 5.18 7.70
C ASP A 109 7.04 6.51 8.47
N THR A 110 8.14 6.80 9.16
CA THR A 110 8.31 8.04 9.93
C THR A 110 8.12 9.30 9.09
N ILE A 111 8.44 9.22 7.79
CA ILE A 111 8.27 10.33 6.85
C ILE A 111 7.05 10.17 5.94
N TYR A 112 6.26 9.10 6.11
CA TYR A 112 5.11 8.84 5.24
C TYR A 112 4.07 9.96 5.30
N SER A 113 3.84 10.56 6.46
CA SER A 113 2.91 11.68 6.60
C SER A 113 3.26 12.87 5.69
N VAL A 114 4.56 13.17 5.55
CA VAL A 114 5.05 14.24 4.66
C VAL A 114 4.81 13.85 3.20
N VAL A 115 5.09 12.60 2.85
CA VAL A 115 4.92 12.07 1.50
C VAL A 115 3.45 12.01 1.10
N SER A 116 2.57 11.57 2.02
CA SER A 116 1.12 11.55 1.80
C SER A 116 0.56 12.95 1.57
N ASP A 117 0.98 13.93 2.37
CA ASP A 117 0.53 15.31 2.23
C ASP A 117 0.99 15.94 0.88
N ILE A 118 2.22 15.63 0.42
CA ILE A 118 2.68 16.02 -0.92
C ILE A 118 1.82 15.36 -2.00
N SER A 119 1.55 14.07 -1.85
CA SER A 119 0.75 13.26 -2.77
C SER A 119 -0.67 13.83 -2.90
N ASP A 120 -1.33 14.12 -1.76
CA ASP A 120 -2.67 14.69 -1.73
C ASP A 120 -2.73 16.10 -2.32
N THR A 121 -1.68 16.90 -2.08
CA THR A 121 -1.59 18.28 -2.63
C THR A 121 -1.43 18.28 -4.14
N LEU A 122 -0.68 17.34 -4.70
CA LEU A 122 -0.34 17.28 -6.13
C LEU A 122 -1.23 16.32 -6.93
N GLY A 123 -2.01 15.48 -6.27
CA GLY A 123 -2.80 14.44 -6.92
C GLY A 123 -1.96 13.31 -7.50
N CYS A 124 -0.80 13.02 -6.90
CA CYS A 124 0.02 11.86 -7.25
C CYS A 124 -0.20 10.70 -6.27
N SER A 125 0.30 9.52 -6.60
CA SER A 125 0.22 8.36 -5.70
C SER A 125 1.41 8.31 -4.75
N CYS A 126 1.27 7.63 -3.61
CA CYS A 126 2.40 7.41 -2.70
C CYS A 126 2.40 6.03 -2.07
N ILE A 127 3.59 5.58 -1.65
CA ILE A 127 3.78 4.31 -0.95
C ILE A 127 5.00 4.36 -0.02
N SER A 128 4.85 3.75 1.17
CA SER A 128 5.98 3.39 2.03
C SER A 128 6.58 2.06 1.59
N THR A 129 7.87 2.01 1.28
CA THR A 129 8.52 0.79 0.79
C THR A 129 9.00 -0.13 1.91
N LYS A 130 9.17 0.35 3.15
CA LYS A 130 9.51 -0.45 4.35
C LYS A 130 10.50 -1.60 4.10
N GLY A 131 11.62 -1.34 3.44
CA GLY A 131 12.58 -2.37 3.06
C GLY A 131 12.19 -3.12 1.77
N LEU A 132 12.77 -4.32 1.56
CA LEU A 132 12.91 -4.94 0.25
C LEU A 132 11.75 -5.84 -0.21
N ASN A 133 10.73 -6.14 0.60
CA ASN A 133 9.69 -7.11 0.25
C ASN A 133 8.29 -6.49 0.28
N GLY A 134 7.77 -6.11 -0.86
CA GLY A 134 6.48 -5.44 -0.97
C GLY A 134 5.65 -5.79 -2.21
N PHE A 135 5.75 -7.03 -2.74
CA PHE A 135 4.98 -7.42 -3.93
C PHE A 135 3.47 -7.24 -3.76
N GLY A 136 2.90 -7.57 -2.59
CA GLY A 136 1.48 -7.39 -2.34
C GLY A 136 1.05 -5.92 -2.32
N ALA A 137 1.85 -5.04 -1.68
CA ALA A 137 1.59 -3.61 -1.68
C ALA A 137 1.79 -3.00 -3.08
N MET A 138 2.81 -3.45 -3.82
CA MET A 138 3.04 -3.04 -5.21
C MET A 138 1.87 -3.45 -6.12
N GLU A 139 1.35 -4.66 -5.96
CA GLU A 139 0.15 -5.12 -6.68
C GLU A 139 -1.04 -4.20 -6.38
N THR A 140 -1.31 -3.94 -5.11
CA THR A 140 -2.42 -3.07 -4.69
C THR A 140 -2.27 -1.66 -5.26
N LEU A 141 -1.08 -1.07 -5.19
CA LEU A 141 -0.77 0.24 -5.74
C LEU A 141 -1.06 0.29 -7.25
N MET A 142 -0.45 -0.61 -8.01
CA MET A 142 -0.53 -0.59 -9.47
C MET A 142 -1.92 -0.90 -9.99
N ARG A 143 -2.67 -1.81 -9.33
CA ARG A 143 -4.09 -2.04 -9.64
C ARG A 143 -4.90 -0.77 -9.42
N ARG A 144 -4.75 -0.11 -8.27
CA ARG A 144 -5.48 1.14 -8.00
C ARG A 144 -5.14 2.24 -8.99
N VAL A 145 -3.86 2.40 -9.37
CA VAL A 145 -3.49 3.36 -10.41
C VAL A 145 -4.17 3.02 -11.74
N LYS A 146 -4.15 1.75 -12.14
CA LYS A 146 -4.82 1.28 -13.36
C LYS A 146 -6.33 1.50 -13.31
N ASP A 147 -6.99 1.05 -12.25
CA ASP A 147 -8.44 1.04 -12.13
C ASP A 147 -9.02 2.45 -11.92
N ASN A 148 -8.25 3.35 -11.31
CA ASN A 148 -8.64 4.73 -11.04
C ASN A 148 -8.27 5.70 -12.19
N SER A 149 -7.48 5.28 -13.18
CA SER A 149 -7.13 6.09 -14.34
C SER A 149 -8.20 5.97 -15.41
N ASP A 150 -8.57 7.10 -16.04
CA ASP A 150 -9.58 7.16 -17.09
C ASP A 150 -9.07 6.62 -18.44
N ASN A 151 -7.74 6.67 -18.63
CA ASN A 151 -7.07 6.21 -19.85
C ASN A 151 -6.07 5.10 -19.52
N GLU A 152 -5.57 4.40 -20.55
CA GLU A 152 -4.42 3.51 -20.38
C GLU A 152 -3.23 4.27 -19.82
N VAL A 153 -2.55 3.63 -18.87
CA VAL A 153 -1.35 4.19 -18.22
C VAL A 153 -0.12 3.77 -19.03
N ASP A 154 0.40 4.68 -19.85
CA ASP A 154 1.56 4.43 -20.72
C ASP A 154 2.88 4.43 -19.95
N GLU A 155 2.95 5.16 -18.84
CA GLU A 155 4.14 5.26 -17.99
C GLU A 155 3.77 5.38 -16.53
N MET A 156 4.53 4.70 -15.67
CA MET A 156 4.53 4.92 -14.23
C MET A 156 5.91 5.40 -13.79
N VAL A 157 5.94 6.52 -13.07
CA VAL A 157 7.18 7.17 -12.60
C VAL A 157 7.30 6.97 -11.10
N PHE A 158 8.32 6.25 -10.66
CA PHE A 158 8.61 6.04 -9.25
C PHE A 158 9.73 6.98 -8.79
N LEU A 159 9.41 7.90 -7.89
CA LEU A 159 10.35 8.85 -7.28
C LEU A 159 10.68 8.38 -5.88
N ILE A 160 11.90 7.90 -5.67
CA ILE A 160 12.27 7.21 -4.42
C ILE A 160 13.18 8.08 -3.57
N MET A 161 12.77 8.29 -2.32
CA MET A 161 13.58 8.88 -1.27
C MET A 161 13.94 7.81 -0.22
N SER A 162 15.24 7.60 -0.04
CA SER A 162 15.81 6.60 0.87
C SER A 162 17.11 7.11 1.47
N ASP A 163 17.58 6.44 2.51
CA ASP A 163 18.88 6.69 3.11
C ASP A 163 20.00 6.70 2.05
N TYR A 164 21.05 7.47 2.28
CA TYR A 164 22.25 7.44 1.45
C TYR A 164 23.19 6.36 1.96
N ASP A 165 22.86 5.13 1.66
CA ASP A 165 23.61 3.95 2.06
C ASP A 165 23.42 2.79 1.07
N PRO A 166 24.15 1.66 1.21
CA PRO A 166 23.97 0.48 0.35
C PRO A 166 22.55 -0.06 0.32
N THR A 167 21.83 -0.05 1.44
CA THR A 167 20.47 -0.57 1.55
C THR A 167 19.46 0.30 0.80
N GLY A 168 19.54 1.63 0.98
CA GLY A 168 18.69 2.59 0.29
C GLY A 168 18.83 2.53 -1.24
N TYR A 169 20.04 2.24 -1.72
CA TYR A 169 20.28 2.01 -3.17
C TYR A 169 19.71 0.67 -3.64
N ASP A 170 19.76 -0.37 -2.83
CA ASP A 170 19.16 -1.67 -3.16
C ASP A 170 17.63 -1.60 -3.17
N ILE A 171 17.01 -0.74 -2.34
CA ILE A 171 15.56 -0.50 -2.34
C ILE A 171 15.10 0.01 -3.70
N ALA A 172 15.80 0.98 -4.28
CA ALA A 172 15.46 1.51 -5.61
C ALA A 172 15.44 0.42 -6.69
N ASN A 173 16.44 -0.45 -6.69
CA ASN A 173 16.50 -1.58 -7.62
C ASN A 173 15.37 -2.59 -7.40
N THR A 174 15.03 -2.84 -6.14
CA THR A 174 13.95 -3.76 -5.76
C THR A 174 12.58 -3.21 -6.17
N VAL A 175 12.32 -1.92 -5.97
CA VAL A 175 11.08 -1.28 -6.42
C VAL A 175 10.94 -1.39 -7.93
N ARG A 176 12.03 -1.17 -8.69
CA ARG A 176 12.01 -1.35 -10.15
C ARG A 176 11.65 -2.77 -10.56
N GLU A 177 12.30 -3.77 -9.94
CA GLU A 177 12.02 -5.19 -10.21
C GLU A 177 10.57 -5.54 -9.91
N GLN A 178 10.05 -5.11 -8.76
CA GLN A 178 8.68 -5.37 -8.33
C GLN A 178 7.67 -4.71 -9.27
N ALA A 179 7.86 -3.44 -9.59
CA ALA A 179 6.96 -2.70 -10.48
C ALA A 179 6.95 -3.30 -11.91
N SER A 180 8.12 -3.59 -12.48
CA SER A 180 8.20 -4.20 -13.81
C SER A 180 7.53 -5.57 -13.85
N ARG A 181 7.78 -6.40 -12.84
CA ARG A 181 7.15 -7.73 -12.74
C ARG A 181 5.64 -7.64 -12.54
N MET A 182 5.20 -6.66 -11.76
CA MET A 182 3.78 -6.46 -11.53
C MET A 182 3.08 -5.90 -12.77
N ALA A 183 3.70 -5.02 -13.54
CA ALA A 183 3.19 -4.56 -14.82
C ALA A 183 2.94 -5.75 -15.78
N GLU A 184 3.90 -6.67 -15.89
CA GLU A 184 3.75 -7.90 -16.66
C GLU A 184 2.56 -8.75 -16.15
N THR A 185 2.49 -8.98 -14.84
CA THR A 185 1.44 -9.81 -14.21
C THR A 185 0.05 -9.22 -14.37
N LEU A 186 -0.09 -7.89 -14.32
CA LEU A 186 -1.35 -7.17 -14.49
C LEU A 186 -1.70 -6.86 -15.95
N ASN A 187 -0.89 -7.35 -16.90
CA ASN A 187 -1.03 -7.05 -18.33
C ASN A 187 -1.14 -5.53 -18.58
N MET A 188 -0.26 -4.76 -17.95
CA MET A 188 -0.12 -3.32 -18.16
C MET A 188 0.98 -3.08 -19.19
N ASN A 189 0.62 -2.50 -20.32
CA ASN A 189 1.60 -2.09 -21.33
C ASN A 189 2.15 -0.70 -21.00
N CYS A 190 2.80 -0.57 -19.83
CA CYS A 190 3.33 0.70 -19.36
C CYS A 190 4.85 0.65 -19.15
N ARG A 191 5.51 1.76 -19.42
CA ARG A 191 6.92 1.97 -19.11
C ARG A 191 7.08 2.23 -17.61
N ILE A 192 8.03 1.55 -16.99
CA ILE A 192 8.40 1.78 -15.58
C ILE A 192 9.65 2.64 -15.55
N THR A 193 9.48 3.90 -15.17
CA THR A 193 10.58 4.85 -14.93
C THR A 193 10.81 4.97 -13.44
N LEU A 194 12.08 4.91 -13.03
CA LEU A 194 12.46 5.02 -11.63
C LEU A 194 13.59 6.01 -11.45
N LYS A 195 13.42 6.99 -10.58
CA LYS A 195 14.41 7.98 -10.18
C LYS A 195 14.58 7.96 -8.67
N ARG A 196 15.80 7.74 -8.19
CA ARG A 196 16.15 8.00 -6.80
C ARG A 196 16.37 9.50 -6.66
N ILE A 197 15.52 10.18 -5.88
CA ILE A 197 15.51 11.64 -5.75
C ILE A 197 16.22 12.14 -4.48
N GLY A 198 16.65 11.27 -3.60
CA GLY A 198 17.36 11.65 -2.37
C GLY A 198 17.46 10.46 -1.41
N ILE A 199 18.21 10.65 -0.30
CA ILE A 199 19.04 11.84 -0.08
C ILE A 199 20.44 11.62 -0.66
N VAL A 200 21.11 12.69 -1.01
CA VAL A 200 22.52 12.68 -1.44
C VAL A 200 23.25 13.88 -0.81
N PRO A 201 24.58 13.79 -0.58
CA PRO A 201 25.33 14.88 0.07
C PRO A 201 25.10 16.26 -0.56
N ASP A 202 25.08 16.34 -1.88
CA ASP A 202 24.95 17.62 -2.62
C ASP A 202 23.60 18.33 -2.43
N GLN A 203 22.61 17.63 -1.87
CA GLN A 203 21.30 18.22 -1.54
C GLN A 203 21.30 18.87 -0.16
N LEU A 204 22.33 18.65 0.65
CA LEU A 204 22.37 19.02 2.07
C LEU A 204 23.43 20.09 2.30
N THR A 205 23.25 20.88 3.34
CA THR A 205 24.28 21.78 3.84
C THR A 205 25.40 21.00 4.52
N GLU A 206 26.57 21.58 4.65
CA GLU A 206 27.71 20.95 5.35
C GLU A 206 27.35 20.54 6.79
N ASP A 207 26.57 21.35 7.50
CA ASP A 207 26.09 21.05 8.85
C ASP A 207 25.09 19.88 8.85
N GLU A 208 24.16 19.82 7.90
CA GLU A 208 23.25 18.69 7.74
C GLU A 208 24.03 17.40 7.46
N VAL A 209 24.98 17.42 6.53
CA VAL A 209 25.84 16.26 6.23
C VAL A 209 26.61 15.82 7.48
N LYS A 210 27.23 16.75 8.19
CA LYS A 210 28.02 16.44 9.39
C LYS A 210 27.18 15.84 10.51
N ASN A 211 25.97 16.36 10.72
CA ASN A 211 25.08 15.91 11.80
C ASN A 211 24.35 14.60 11.49
N ASN A 212 24.13 14.29 10.19
CA ASN A 212 23.31 13.18 9.76
C ASN A 212 24.13 11.97 9.27
N GLN A 213 25.47 12.08 9.21
CA GLN A 213 26.31 10.99 8.74
C GLN A 213 26.45 9.86 9.76
N TYR A 214 26.45 8.64 9.27
CA TYR A 214 26.68 7.44 10.06
C TYR A 214 27.53 6.42 9.29
N THR A 215 27.88 5.31 9.93
CA THR A 215 28.61 4.22 9.28
C THR A 215 27.62 3.10 8.91
N PRO A 216 27.33 2.89 7.63
CA PRO A 216 26.41 1.86 7.18
C PRO A 216 26.94 0.44 7.45
N LYS A 217 26.04 -0.55 7.33
CA LYS A 217 26.41 -1.96 7.39
C LYS A 217 27.27 -2.34 6.18
N LYS A 218 28.22 -3.26 6.37
CA LYS A 218 29.19 -3.65 5.33
C LYS A 218 28.59 -4.37 4.12
N LYS A 219 27.38 -4.91 4.24
CA LYS A 219 26.72 -5.61 3.13
C LYS A 219 26.45 -4.62 1.98
N GLY A 220 26.98 -4.93 0.78
CA GLY A 220 26.83 -4.09 -0.41
C GLY A 220 27.77 -2.87 -0.47
N MET A 221 28.59 -2.63 0.55
CA MET A 221 29.44 -1.45 0.69
C MET A 221 30.38 -1.23 -0.49
N GLU A 222 31.08 -2.27 -0.94
CA GLU A 222 32.04 -2.16 -2.06
C GLU A 222 31.36 -1.66 -3.35
N ARG A 223 30.19 -2.23 -3.69
CA ARG A 223 29.43 -1.82 -4.86
C ARG A 223 28.93 -0.39 -4.73
N TRP A 224 28.40 -0.04 -3.54
CA TRP A 224 27.88 1.28 -3.26
C TRP A 224 28.97 2.35 -3.30
N MET A 225 30.14 2.09 -2.72
CA MET A 225 31.29 2.97 -2.79
C MET A 225 31.80 3.20 -4.22
N LYS A 226 31.79 2.14 -5.05
CA LYS A 226 32.14 2.30 -6.49
C LYS A 226 31.15 3.19 -7.26
N LEU A 227 29.88 3.19 -6.86
CA LEU A 227 28.84 3.98 -7.50
C LEU A 227 28.80 5.43 -7.01
N THR A 228 29.01 5.67 -5.73
CA THR A 228 28.73 6.95 -5.09
C THR A 228 29.98 7.67 -4.56
N GLY A 229 31.04 6.94 -4.28
CA GLY A 229 32.21 7.47 -3.57
C GLY A 229 32.01 7.69 -2.07
N GLY A 230 30.82 7.41 -1.53
CA GLY A 230 30.50 7.70 -0.13
C GLY A 230 30.43 9.20 0.17
N ILE A 231 30.83 9.60 1.38
CA ILE A 231 30.96 11.01 1.75
C ILE A 231 32.47 11.31 1.88
N ASP A 232 32.97 12.23 1.08
CA ASP A 232 34.41 12.59 1.05
C ASP A 232 35.34 11.39 0.87
N GLY A 233 34.94 10.41 0.06
CA GLY A 233 35.70 9.17 -0.17
C GLY A 233 35.66 8.18 0.98
N LYS A 234 34.83 8.40 2.00
CA LYS A 234 34.69 7.54 3.19
C LYS A 234 33.42 6.71 3.13
N GLU A 235 33.45 5.53 3.77
CA GLU A 235 32.30 4.64 3.97
C GLU A 235 31.29 5.24 4.97
N LYS A 236 30.74 6.41 4.62
CA LYS A 236 29.75 7.15 5.42
C LYS A 236 28.46 7.31 4.63
N GLY A 237 27.33 7.07 5.28
CA GLY A 237 25.98 7.27 4.78
C GLY A 237 25.28 8.43 5.47
N LEU A 238 24.05 8.73 5.01
CA LEU A 238 23.17 9.75 5.59
C LEU A 238 21.82 9.13 5.93
N GLU A 239 21.34 9.42 7.13
CA GLU A 239 20.02 9.01 7.62
C GLU A 239 18.95 10.00 7.17
N LEU A 240 17.92 9.49 6.53
CA LEU A 240 16.76 10.29 6.09
C LEU A 240 15.98 10.88 7.28
N ASP A 241 15.80 10.10 8.34
CA ASP A 241 15.10 10.52 9.57
C ASP A 241 15.77 11.68 10.32
N ALA A 242 17.00 11.99 9.99
CA ALA A 242 17.71 13.12 10.61
C ALA A 242 17.36 14.46 9.96
N LEU A 243 16.61 14.47 8.86
CA LEU A 243 16.13 15.68 8.21
C LEU A 243 14.79 16.15 8.81
N THR A 244 14.57 17.46 8.81
CA THR A 244 13.27 18.02 9.18
C THR A 244 12.21 17.71 8.12
N PRO A 245 10.91 17.62 8.50
CA PRO A 245 9.81 17.44 7.56
C PRO A 245 9.82 18.47 6.42
N ASP A 246 10.10 19.74 6.72
CA ASP A 246 10.16 20.81 5.72
C ASP A 246 11.29 20.58 4.71
N ARG A 247 12.44 20.07 5.18
CA ARG A 247 13.56 19.76 4.31
C ARG A 247 13.25 18.59 3.37
N ILE A 248 12.62 17.55 3.91
CA ILE A 248 12.14 16.42 3.13
C ILE A 248 11.14 16.89 2.07
N ARG A 249 10.15 17.70 2.47
CA ARG A 249 9.18 18.30 1.55
C ARG A 249 9.86 19.10 0.43
N GLN A 250 10.85 19.92 0.76
CA GLN A 250 11.59 20.71 -0.24
C GLN A 250 12.27 19.82 -1.28
N ILE A 251 13.00 18.78 -0.84
CA ILE A 251 13.69 17.87 -1.76
C ILE A 251 12.70 17.17 -2.69
N PHE A 252 11.55 16.69 -2.17
CA PHE A 252 10.50 16.13 -3.02
C PHE A 252 9.97 17.14 -4.03
N THR A 253 9.61 18.32 -3.56
CA THR A 253 9.02 19.37 -4.42
C THR A 253 9.97 19.78 -5.53
N ASP A 254 11.26 19.94 -5.25
CA ASP A 254 12.27 20.31 -6.24
C ASP A 254 12.42 19.23 -7.33
N ASN A 255 12.30 17.97 -6.99
CA ASN A 255 12.36 16.85 -7.93
C ASN A 255 11.03 16.61 -8.68
N LEU A 256 9.90 16.95 -8.08
CA LEU A 256 8.58 16.81 -8.71
C LEU A 256 8.34 17.88 -9.79
N ARG A 257 8.98 19.04 -9.71
CA ARG A 257 8.81 20.15 -10.66
C ARG A 257 9.02 19.78 -12.13
N GLU A 258 9.89 18.82 -12.42
CA GLU A 258 10.13 18.35 -13.79
C GLU A 258 8.99 17.51 -14.38
N TYR A 259 8.07 17.02 -13.52
CA TYR A 259 6.94 16.16 -13.89
C TYR A 259 5.59 16.89 -13.82
N ILE A 260 5.55 18.10 -13.30
CA ILE A 260 4.32 18.84 -13.03
C ILE A 260 4.18 19.97 -14.05
N ASP A 261 3.12 19.92 -14.87
CA ASP A 261 2.69 21.04 -15.67
C ASP A 261 1.91 22.05 -14.82
N SER A 262 2.27 23.33 -14.91
CA SER A 262 1.67 24.39 -14.10
C SER A 262 0.18 24.59 -14.40
N THR A 263 -0.25 24.36 -15.63
CA THR A 263 -1.66 24.49 -16.06
C THR A 263 -2.48 23.34 -15.49
N GLU A 264 -2.00 22.12 -15.63
CA GLU A 264 -2.65 20.94 -15.07
C GLU A 264 -2.71 20.99 -13.54
N TYR A 265 -1.64 21.45 -12.89
CA TYR A 265 -1.62 21.67 -11.44
C TYR A 265 -2.67 22.68 -10.99
N TYR A 266 -2.81 23.80 -11.71
CA TYR A 266 -3.81 24.82 -11.41
C TYR A 266 -5.23 24.27 -11.57
N GLU A 267 -5.51 23.55 -12.65
CA GLU A 267 -6.82 22.92 -12.88
C GLU A 267 -7.12 21.84 -11.84
N HIS A 268 -6.12 21.03 -11.44
CA HIS A 268 -6.24 20.09 -10.33
C HIS A 268 -6.62 20.81 -9.02
N GLY A 269 -5.89 21.85 -8.63
CA GLY A 269 -6.17 22.62 -7.43
C GLY A 269 -7.57 23.25 -7.42
N LYS A 270 -8.00 23.75 -8.58
CA LYS A 270 -9.36 24.29 -8.76
C LYS A 270 -10.44 23.22 -8.58
N GLN A 271 -10.22 22.03 -9.15
CA GLN A 271 -11.17 20.93 -8.99
C GLN A 271 -11.22 20.40 -7.56
N ILE A 272 -10.08 20.25 -6.89
CA ILE A 272 -10.05 19.88 -5.47
C ILE A 272 -10.81 20.91 -4.62
N TYR A 273 -10.60 22.20 -4.90
CA TYR A 273 -11.36 23.26 -4.20
C TYR A 273 -12.87 23.12 -4.43
N LEU A 274 -13.30 22.87 -5.66
CA LEU A 274 -14.72 22.69 -5.99
C LEU A 274 -15.31 21.45 -5.33
N ILE A 275 -14.56 20.32 -5.34
CA ILE A 275 -14.98 19.08 -4.68
C ILE A 275 -15.15 19.30 -3.17
N ARG A 276 -14.20 19.97 -2.51
CA ARG A 276 -14.32 20.32 -1.08
C ARG A 276 -15.55 21.19 -0.81
N LYS A 277 -15.79 22.18 -1.65
CA LYS A 277 -16.99 23.03 -1.53
C LYS A 277 -18.28 22.24 -1.71
N ILE A 278 -18.31 21.33 -2.66
CA ILE A 278 -19.47 20.44 -2.87
C ILE A 278 -19.67 19.55 -1.65
N HIS A 279 -18.61 18.98 -1.08
CA HIS A 279 -18.70 18.17 0.14
C HIS A 279 -19.21 19.00 1.33
N ASP A 280 -18.64 20.18 1.56
CA ASP A 280 -19.10 21.10 2.62
C ASP A 280 -20.61 21.38 2.51
N GLU A 281 -21.11 21.67 1.31
CA GLU A 281 -22.53 21.93 1.05
C GLU A 281 -23.38 20.65 1.18
N LEU A 282 -22.87 19.50 0.69
CA LEU A 282 -23.56 18.22 0.81
C LEU A 282 -23.64 17.74 2.25
N ASP A 283 -22.60 17.92 3.05
CA ASP A 283 -22.58 17.52 4.46
C ASP A 283 -23.66 18.29 5.24
N ILE A 284 -23.80 19.60 5.00
CA ILE A 284 -24.87 20.41 5.59
C ILE A 284 -26.25 19.87 5.18
N TYR A 285 -26.39 19.49 3.90
CA TYR A 285 -27.65 18.98 3.36
C TYR A 285 -27.97 17.58 3.88
N VAL A 286 -26.97 16.69 3.91
CA VAL A 286 -27.08 15.33 4.45
C VAL A 286 -27.43 15.34 5.92
N ASP A 287 -26.75 16.18 6.73
CA ASP A 287 -27.05 16.34 8.14
C ASP A 287 -28.48 16.83 8.38
N SER A 288 -28.97 17.75 7.56
CA SER A 288 -30.34 18.22 7.61
C SER A 288 -31.35 17.10 7.32
N ILE A 289 -31.11 16.32 6.23
CA ILE A 289 -31.96 15.18 5.84
C ILE A 289 -31.90 14.07 6.88
N VAL A 290 -30.71 13.70 7.34
CA VAL A 290 -30.51 12.68 8.37
C VAL A 290 -31.24 13.04 9.65
N ASN A 291 -31.12 14.29 10.10
CA ASN A 291 -31.83 14.77 11.28
C ASN A 291 -33.36 14.75 11.08
N GLU A 292 -33.85 15.15 9.92
CA GLU A 292 -35.28 15.10 9.59
C GLU A 292 -35.80 13.65 9.60
N VAL A 293 -35.09 12.75 8.91
CA VAL A 293 -35.45 11.32 8.85
C VAL A 293 -35.33 10.67 10.22
N TYR A 294 -34.26 10.97 10.97
CA TYR A 294 -34.08 10.46 12.32
C TYR A 294 -35.23 10.89 13.25
N ASN A 295 -35.63 12.16 13.22
CA ASN A 295 -36.75 12.63 14.03
C ASN A 295 -38.07 11.98 13.64
N LYS A 296 -38.35 11.81 12.34
CA LYS A 296 -39.53 11.10 11.86
C LYS A 296 -39.54 9.62 12.29
N LEU A 297 -38.38 8.95 12.20
CA LEU A 297 -38.25 7.54 12.59
C LEU A 297 -38.28 7.35 14.12
N LYS A 298 -37.71 8.28 14.88
CA LYS A 298 -37.73 8.26 16.33
C LYS A 298 -39.15 8.27 16.88
N ASP A 299 -40.05 9.04 16.25
CA ASP A 299 -41.47 9.12 16.65
C ASP A 299 -42.26 7.88 16.14
N ALA A 300 -41.80 7.19 15.10
CA ALA A 300 -42.43 6.02 14.51
C ALA A 300 -41.94 4.68 15.09
N VAL A 301 -40.72 4.66 15.64
CA VAL A 301 -40.19 3.48 16.33
C VAL A 301 -40.78 3.44 17.73
N ASP A 302 -41.89 2.75 17.85
CA ASP A 302 -42.43 2.32 19.15
C ASP A 302 -41.30 1.57 19.87
N THR A 303 -41.01 1.94 21.11
CA THR A 303 -39.91 1.44 21.93
C THR A 303 -40.09 -0.02 22.31
N LYS A 304 -40.11 -0.91 21.33
CA LYS A 304 -39.80 -2.33 21.56
C LYS A 304 -38.30 -2.35 21.87
N GLU A 305 -38.00 -2.73 23.11
CA GLU A 305 -36.63 -2.97 23.55
C GLU A 305 -35.95 -3.94 22.55
N TYR A 306 -35.14 -3.40 21.67
CA TYR A 306 -34.26 -4.20 20.84
C TYR A 306 -33.17 -4.74 21.77
N ASN A 307 -33.21 -6.05 22.03
CA ASN A 307 -32.14 -6.67 22.75
C ASN A 307 -30.89 -6.69 21.89
N VAL A 308 -29.90 -5.89 22.28
CA VAL A 308 -28.60 -5.78 21.57
C VAL A 308 -27.92 -7.15 21.43
N LEU A 309 -28.17 -8.07 22.38
CA LEU A 309 -27.63 -9.43 22.34
C LEU A 309 -28.25 -10.26 21.19
N ASP A 310 -29.54 -10.12 20.93
CA ASP A 310 -30.20 -10.78 19.79
C ASP A 310 -29.65 -10.29 18.45
N TYR A 311 -29.24 -9.03 18.40
CA TYR A 311 -28.60 -8.43 17.22
C TYR A 311 -27.18 -8.98 16.99
N LEU A 312 -26.41 -9.16 18.04
CA LEU A 312 -25.06 -9.72 17.98
C LEU A 312 -25.06 -11.23 17.67
N GLU A 313 -26.05 -11.99 18.18
CA GLU A 313 -26.19 -13.42 17.93
C GLU A 313 -26.67 -13.73 16.49
N LYS A 314 -27.49 -12.87 15.89
CA LYS A 314 -28.05 -13.08 14.55
C LYS A 314 -27.18 -12.54 13.41
N GLY A 315 -26.08 -11.85 13.71
CA GLY A 315 -25.13 -11.26 12.75
C GLY A 315 -25.68 -10.02 12.02
N TYR A 316 -24.76 -9.29 11.37
CA TYR A 316 -25.02 -8.01 10.68
C TYR A 316 -26.08 -8.07 9.55
N ASN A 317 -26.50 -9.26 9.14
CA ASN A 317 -27.47 -9.44 8.07
C ASN A 317 -28.93 -9.37 8.56
N TYR A 318 -29.17 -9.22 9.85
CA TYR A 318 -30.50 -9.10 10.41
C TYR A 318 -30.82 -7.63 10.75
N ILE A 319 -30.94 -6.80 9.72
CA ILE A 319 -31.78 -5.62 9.80
C ILE A 319 -33.14 -6.12 9.29
N PRO A 320 -34.23 -6.07 10.09
CA PRO A 320 -35.55 -6.41 9.59
C PRO A 320 -36.03 -5.28 8.67
N TYR A 321 -35.48 -5.25 7.46
CA TYR A 321 -35.91 -4.34 6.39
C TYR A 321 -37.36 -4.66 5.91
N GLY A 322 -37.99 -5.71 6.42
CA GLY A 322 -39.31 -6.13 6.01
C GLY A 322 -40.48 -5.42 6.70
N GLU A 323 -40.26 -4.70 7.81
CA GLU A 323 -41.35 -4.04 8.52
C GLU A 323 -41.37 -2.50 8.44
N VAL A 324 -40.36 -1.87 7.82
CA VAL A 324 -40.28 -0.41 7.72
C VAL A 324 -40.76 0.13 6.36
N CYS A 325 -41.07 -0.73 5.39
CA CYS A 325 -41.54 -0.30 4.06
C CYS A 325 -43.03 -0.54 3.83
N SER A 326 -43.87 -0.18 4.78
CA SER A 326 -45.28 0.15 4.48
C SER A 326 -45.56 1.60 4.85
N VAL A 327 -44.87 2.52 4.17
CA VAL A 327 -45.39 3.87 4.03
C VAL A 327 -46.30 3.83 2.84
N ASP A 328 -47.59 3.64 3.12
CA ASP A 328 -48.64 3.77 2.13
C ASP A 328 -48.45 5.10 1.40
N SER A 329 -48.29 4.99 0.07
CA SER A 329 -48.49 6.09 -0.85
C SER A 329 -49.95 6.59 -0.76
N GLN A 330 -50.13 7.72 -0.14
CA GLN A 330 -51.24 8.62 -0.40
C GLN A 330 -50.73 9.97 -0.82
#